data_89b963b820a90c4082861286a52f429e
#
_entry.id   89b963b820a90c4082861286a52f429e
#
_cell.length_a   1.000
_cell.length_b   1.000
_cell.length_c   1.000
_cell.angle_alpha   90.00
_cell.angle_beta   90.00
_cell.angle_gamma   90.00
#
_symmetry.space_group_name_H-M   'P 1'
#
loop_
_entity.id
_entity.type
_entity.pdbx_description
1 polymer ?
#
loop_
_entity_poly.entity_id
_entity_poly.type
_entity_poly.pdbx_seq_one_letter_code
_entity_poly.pdbx_strand_id
1 'polypeptide(L)'
;MIDFLTENDIVHINERTARAHGGKFEPPTNYLHEEALVYLVEAAGSEVFGAPMYPSPSDKAAHYMFSIISNHVFQDGNKRTGLQAARTFVQLNGGAFHKKLKAVEVDGRRVPSEGKGTKDIWFYLTMEMAAGAVSLEETREWFKRNTSW
;
A
#
# COMPACT_ATOMS: atom_id res chain seq x y z
N MET A 1 17.86 -9.60 4.67
CA MET A 1 17.02 -10.19 3.59
C MET A 1 15.61 -9.67 3.70
N ILE A 2 15.01 -9.27 2.59
CA ILE A 2 13.65 -8.75 2.56
C ILE A 2 12.63 -9.90 2.52
N ASP A 3 11.64 -9.81 3.38
CA ASP A 3 10.49 -10.71 3.39
C ASP A 3 9.36 -10.07 2.57
N PHE A 4 9.13 -10.61 1.38
CA PHE A 4 8.08 -10.12 0.49
C PHE A 4 6.73 -10.73 0.84
N LEU A 5 5.65 -10.00 0.52
CA LEU A 5 4.30 -10.55 0.61
C LEU A 5 4.01 -11.39 -0.64
N THR A 6 3.37 -12.53 -0.42
CA THR A 6 2.89 -13.40 -1.50
C THR A 6 1.47 -13.03 -1.91
N GLU A 7 1.00 -13.59 -3.02
CA GLU A 7 -0.40 -13.44 -3.43
C GLU A 7 -1.34 -13.94 -2.33
N ASN A 8 -1.04 -15.09 -1.74
CA ASN A 8 -1.84 -15.66 -0.65
C ASN A 8 -1.90 -14.76 0.57
N ASP A 9 -0.79 -14.11 0.92
CA ASP A 9 -0.75 -13.15 2.03
C ASP A 9 -1.74 -12.02 1.80
N ILE A 10 -1.75 -11.46 0.60
CA ILE A 10 -2.60 -10.32 0.26
C ILE A 10 -4.08 -10.72 0.19
N VAL A 11 -4.38 -11.89 -0.40
CA VAL A 11 -5.75 -12.44 -0.40
C VAL A 11 -6.25 -12.65 1.03
N HIS A 12 -5.41 -13.21 1.90
CA HIS A 12 -5.75 -13.42 3.29
C HIS A 12 -6.02 -12.12 4.04
N ILE A 13 -5.22 -11.09 3.77
CA ILE A 13 -5.45 -9.75 4.33
C ILE A 13 -6.81 -9.21 3.88
N ASN A 14 -7.15 -9.34 2.60
CA ASN A 14 -8.45 -8.92 2.08
C ASN A 14 -9.60 -9.66 2.77
N GLU A 15 -9.50 -10.98 2.91
CA GLU A 15 -10.50 -11.77 3.61
C GLU A 15 -10.70 -11.31 5.05
N ARG A 16 -9.60 -11.09 5.77
CA ARG A 16 -9.66 -10.64 7.16
C ARG A 16 -10.27 -9.24 7.29
N THR A 17 -9.95 -8.32 6.39
CA THR A 17 -10.56 -6.99 6.42
C THR A 17 -12.06 -7.06 6.13
N ALA A 18 -12.47 -7.90 5.21
CA ALA A 18 -13.89 -8.10 4.90
C ALA A 18 -14.65 -8.64 6.12
N ARG A 19 -14.09 -9.63 6.80
CA ARG A 19 -14.70 -10.20 8.02
C ARG A 19 -14.78 -9.19 9.15
N ALA A 20 -13.72 -8.38 9.33
CA ALA A 20 -13.64 -7.42 10.43
C ALA A 20 -14.51 -6.18 10.20
N HIS A 21 -14.72 -5.77 8.96
CA HIS A 21 -15.36 -4.50 8.62
C HIS A 21 -16.64 -4.64 7.78
N GLY A 22 -17.09 -5.88 7.55
CA GLY A 22 -18.34 -6.12 6.83
C GLY A 22 -18.26 -5.94 5.32
N GLY A 23 -17.08 -6.00 4.73
CA GLY A 23 -16.91 -5.94 3.29
C GLY A 23 -17.35 -7.21 2.59
N LYS A 24 -17.51 -7.13 1.28
CA LYS A 24 -17.89 -8.26 0.45
C LYS A 24 -16.69 -9.18 0.22
N PHE A 25 -16.86 -10.46 0.45
CA PHE A 25 -15.86 -11.48 0.15
C PHE A 25 -16.56 -12.76 -0.33
N GLU A 26 -16.22 -13.21 -1.53
CA GLU A 26 -16.71 -14.46 -2.10
C GLU A 26 -15.57 -15.47 -2.19
N PRO A 27 -15.60 -16.53 -1.34
CA PRO A 27 -14.56 -17.54 -1.35
C PRO A 27 -14.42 -18.23 -2.72
N PRO A 28 -13.21 -18.68 -3.09
CA PRO A 28 -11.98 -18.64 -2.31
C PRO A 28 -11.22 -17.32 -2.38
N THR A 29 -11.58 -16.46 -3.33
CA THR A 29 -10.91 -15.17 -3.53
C THR A 29 -11.93 -14.12 -3.97
N ASN A 30 -11.62 -12.86 -3.72
CA ASN A 30 -12.52 -11.75 -4.00
C ASN A 30 -12.00 -10.90 -5.16
N TYR A 31 -11.45 -11.52 -6.17
CA TYR A 31 -10.79 -10.80 -7.26
C TYR A 31 -11.75 -9.99 -8.13
N LEU A 32 -11.33 -8.78 -8.46
CA LEU A 32 -11.83 -8.02 -9.59
C LEU A 32 -10.78 -8.06 -10.72
N HIS A 33 -9.50 -7.94 -10.38
CA HIS A 33 -8.37 -7.97 -11.32
C HIS A 33 -7.24 -8.84 -10.78
N GLU A 34 -7.38 -10.16 -10.91
CA GLU A 34 -6.38 -11.12 -10.42
C GLU A 34 -5.00 -10.87 -11.03
N GLU A 35 -4.94 -10.58 -12.33
CA GLU A 35 -3.69 -10.34 -13.04
C GLU A 35 -2.90 -9.16 -12.48
N ALA A 36 -3.60 -8.16 -11.93
CA ALA A 36 -2.95 -7.03 -11.28
C ALA A 36 -2.24 -7.47 -9.99
N LEU A 37 -2.81 -8.41 -9.24
CA LEU A 37 -2.16 -8.95 -8.04
C LEU A 37 -0.90 -9.74 -8.40
N VAL A 38 -0.99 -10.61 -9.39
CA VAL A 38 0.17 -11.39 -9.85
C VAL A 38 1.31 -10.44 -10.24
N TYR A 39 0.99 -9.42 -11.03
CA TYR A 39 1.98 -8.44 -11.47
C TYR A 39 2.61 -7.69 -10.29
N LEU A 40 1.81 -7.17 -9.37
CA LEU A 40 2.35 -6.35 -8.28
C LEU A 40 3.21 -7.16 -7.31
N VAL A 41 2.90 -8.43 -7.11
CA VAL A 41 3.73 -9.32 -6.27
C VAL A 41 5.08 -9.57 -6.92
N GLU A 42 5.11 -9.86 -8.22
CA GLU A 42 6.36 -10.02 -8.97
C GLU A 42 7.17 -8.73 -9.01
N ALA A 43 6.52 -7.61 -9.25
CA ALA A 43 7.18 -6.31 -9.41
C ALA A 43 7.90 -5.86 -8.13
N ALA A 44 7.40 -6.23 -6.95
CA ALA A 44 7.98 -5.80 -5.68
C ALA A 44 9.48 -6.12 -5.56
N GLY A 45 9.91 -7.27 -6.07
CA GLY A 45 11.31 -7.70 -6.04
C GLY A 45 12.00 -7.66 -7.39
N SER A 46 11.39 -7.06 -8.42
CA SER A 46 11.95 -7.10 -9.77
C SER A 46 13.01 -6.05 -10.02
N GLU A 47 13.77 -6.25 -11.09
CA GLU A 47 14.79 -5.32 -11.56
C GLU A 47 14.45 -4.84 -12.98
N VAL A 48 14.85 -3.60 -13.26
CA VAL A 48 14.77 -3.01 -14.60
C VAL A 48 16.16 -2.56 -14.99
N PHE A 49 16.69 -3.14 -16.06
CA PHE A 49 18.06 -2.88 -16.54
C PHE A 49 19.10 -3.05 -15.43
N GLY A 50 18.96 -4.11 -14.62
CA GLY A 50 19.91 -4.44 -13.56
C GLY A 50 19.76 -3.62 -12.27
N ALA A 51 18.79 -2.72 -12.19
CA ALA A 51 18.52 -1.94 -10.99
C ALA A 51 17.16 -2.30 -10.38
N PRO A 52 17.04 -2.39 -9.05
CA PRO A 52 15.75 -2.68 -8.43
C PRO A 52 14.70 -1.65 -8.83
N MET A 53 13.51 -2.12 -9.17
CA MET A 53 12.37 -1.23 -9.47
C MET A 53 11.96 -0.43 -8.24
N TYR A 54 12.01 -1.07 -7.07
CA TYR A 54 11.71 -0.47 -5.77
C TYR A 54 12.91 -0.67 -4.84
N PRO A 55 13.91 0.26 -4.87
CA PRO A 55 15.20 0.04 -4.21
C PRO A 55 15.14 -0.08 -2.69
N SER A 56 14.38 0.77 -2.03
CA SER A 56 14.32 0.80 -0.57
C SER A 56 13.14 0.02 -0.01
N PRO A 57 13.19 -0.41 1.26
CA PRO A 57 12.02 -1.01 1.89
C PRO A 57 10.80 -0.11 1.90
N SER A 58 10.98 1.20 2.08
CA SER A 58 9.87 2.14 2.02
C SER A 58 9.24 2.22 0.62
N ASP A 59 10.05 2.11 -0.43
CA ASP A 59 9.55 2.06 -1.81
C ASP A 59 8.69 0.81 -2.05
N LYS A 60 9.11 -0.32 -1.49
CA LYS A 60 8.37 -1.59 -1.59
C LYS A 60 7.04 -1.51 -0.86
N ALA A 61 7.02 -0.95 0.35
CA ALA A 61 5.80 -0.75 1.12
C ALA A 61 4.82 0.15 0.37
N ALA A 62 5.31 1.25 -0.18
CA ALA A 62 4.52 2.17 -0.99
C ALA A 62 3.93 1.47 -2.22
N HIS A 63 4.73 0.64 -2.87
CA HIS A 63 4.28 -0.13 -4.03
C HIS A 63 3.10 -1.06 -3.70
N TYR A 64 3.18 -1.80 -2.59
CA TYR A 64 2.08 -2.67 -2.19
C TYR A 64 0.78 -1.89 -1.99
N MET A 65 0.84 -0.82 -1.20
CA MET A 65 -0.34 -0.01 -0.92
C MET A 65 -0.92 0.61 -2.19
N PHE A 66 -0.09 1.30 -2.95
CA PHE A 66 -0.50 2.00 -4.17
C PHE A 66 -1.09 1.04 -5.19
N SER A 67 -0.41 -0.08 -5.45
CA SER A 67 -0.82 -1.00 -6.51
C SER A 67 -2.12 -1.73 -6.18
N ILE A 68 -2.32 -2.11 -4.92
CA ILE A 68 -3.56 -2.75 -4.49
C ILE A 68 -4.74 -1.77 -4.63
N ILE A 69 -4.57 -0.55 -4.16
CA ILE A 69 -5.64 0.46 -4.16
C ILE A 69 -5.93 0.95 -5.58
N SER A 70 -4.91 1.36 -6.31
CA SER A 70 -5.07 1.98 -7.65
C SER A 70 -5.56 1.01 -8.70
N ASN A 71 -5.18 -0.26 -8.60
CA ASN A 71 -5.58 -1.27 -9.59
C ASN A 71 -6.89 -1.96 -9.25
N HIS A 72 -7.50 -1.65 -8.12
CA HIS A 72 -8.76 -2.27 -7.71
C HIS A 72 -8.69 -3.79 -7.83
N VAL A 73 -7.67 -4.39 -7.18
CA VAL A 73 -7.39 -5.84 -7.27
C VAL A 73 -8.59 -6.67 -6.86
N PHE A 74 -9.29 -6.24 -5.81
CA PHE A 74 -10.43 -6.94 -5.25
C PHE A 74 -11.74 -6.22 -5.54
N GLN A 75 -12.84 -6.94 -5.43
CA GLN A 75 -14.18 -6.38 -5.59
C GLN A 75 -14.52 -5.38 -4.50
N ASP A 76 -13.93 -5.55 -3.31
CA ASP A 76 -14.19 -4.69 -2.16
C ASP A 76 -12.99 -4.72 -1.22
N GLY A 77 -12.86 -3.69 -0.39
CA GLY A 77 -11.84 -3.61 0.65
C GLY A 77 -10.45 -3.23 0.18
N ASN A 78 -10.29 -2.68 -1.02
CA ASN A 78 -8.97 -2.34 -1.56
C ASN A 78 -8.20 -1.33 -0.70
N LYS A 79 -8.87 -0.29 -0.20
CA LYS A 79 -8.23 0.72 0.66
C LYS A 79 -7.67 0.10 1.94
N ARG A 80 -8.48 -0.71 2.62
CA ARG A 80 -8.07 -1.39 3.85
C ARG A 80 -7.01 -2.44 3.58
N THR A 81 -7.16 -3.21 2.51
CA THR A 81 -6.19 -4.25 2.13
C THR A 81 -4.84 -3.62 1.78
N GLY A 82 -4.84 -2.57 0.98
CA GLY A 82 -3.60 -1.87 0.62
C GLY A 82 -2.88 -1.29 1.83
N LEU A 83 -3.62 -0.63 2.71
CA LEU A 83 -3.08 -0.11 3.96
C LEU A 83 -2.49 -1.22 4.83
N GLN A 84 -3.24 -2.30 5.03
CA GLN A 84 -2.82 -3.39 5.89
C GLN A 84 -1.65 -4.18 5.29
N ALA A 85 -1.62 -4.34 3.97
CA ALA A 85 -0.48 -4.96 3.30
C ALA A 85 0.81 -4.17 3.53
N ALA A 86 0.77 -2.85 3.37
CA ALA A 86 1.92 -2.00 3.63
C ALA A 86 2.38 -2.09 5.09
N ARG A 87 1.45 -2.05 6.02
CA ARG A 87 1.76 -2.17 7.46
C ARG A 87 2.39 -3.53 7.79
N THR A 88 1.85 -4.59 7.23
CA THR A 88 2.37 -5.95 7.41
C THR A 88 3.79 -6.06 6.85
N PHE A 89 4.02 -5.54 5.66
CA PHE A 89 5.35 -5.54 5.06
C PHE A 89 6.37 -4.77 5.90
N VAL A 90 6.00 -3.58 6.36
CA VAL A 90 6.87 -2.76 7.22
C VAL A 90 7.23 -3.54 8.49
N GLN A 91 6.24 -4.12 9.14
CA GLN A 91 6.45 -4.88 10.39
C GLN A 91 7.31 -6.13 10.18
N LEU A 92 7.06 -6.89 9.12
CA LEU A 92 7.84 -8.09 8.80
C LEU A 92 9.32 -7.79 8.56
N ASN A 93 9.62 -6.62 8.06
CA ASN A 93 10.99 -6.24 7.69
C ASN A 93 11.69 -5.34 8.72
N GLY A 94 11.18 -5.31 9.94
CA GLY A 94 11.81 -4.60 11.04
C GLY A 94 11.64 -3.09 11.02
N GLY A 95 10.77 -2.57 10.18
CA GLY A 95 10.44 -1.16 10.11
C GLY A 95 9.30 -0.77 11.05
N ALA A 96 9.08 0.52 11.13
CA ALA A 96 7.97 1.09 11.90
C ALA A 96 7.49 2.39 11.28
N PHE A 97 6.20 2.64 11.36
CA PHE A 97 5.67 3.96 11.05
C PHE A 97 5.93 4.92 12.21
N HIS A 98 6.17 6.18 11.90
CA HIS A 98 6.29 7.21 12.93
C HIS A 98 4.98 7.31 13.71
N LYS A 99 5.07 7.59 15.02
CA LYS A 99 3.89 7.73 15.86
C LYS A 99 2.97 8.86 15.41
N LYS A 100 3.57 9.95 14.94
CA LYS A 100 2.85 11.08 14.36
C LYS A 100 3.10 11.10 12.87
N LEU A 101 2.14 10.61 12.10
CA LEU A 101 2.20 10.67 10.66
C LEU A 101 1.93 12.09 10.20
N LYS A 102 2.65 12.49 9.16
CA LYS A 102 2.58 13.84 8.61
C LYS A 102 2.32 13.80 7.11
N ALA A 103 1.65 14.82 6.61
CA ALA A 103 1.65 15.10 5.19
C ALA A 103 3.06 15.50 4.77
N VAL A 104 3.39 15.24 3.51
CA VAL A 104 4.68 15.64 2.93
C VAL A 104 4.43 16.53 1.71
N GLU A 105 5.39 17.38 1.39
CA GLU A 105 5.37 18.14 0.14
C GLU A 105 6.20 17.42 -0.90
N VAL A 106 5.59 17.19 -2.06
CA VAL A 106 6.24 16.59 -3.22
C VAL A 106 5.98 17.52 -4.41
N ASP A 107 7.04 18.09 -4.93
CA ASP A 107 6.97 19.04 -6.06
C ASP A 107 5.96 20.17 -5.81
N GLY A 108 5.98 20.74 -4.60
CA GLY A 108 5.12 21.85 -4.20
C GLY A 108 3.69 21.48 -3.85
N ARG A 109 3.35 20.21 -3.85
CA ARG A 109 2.02 19.72 -3.53
C ARG A 109 2.01 18.97 -2.21
N ARG A 110 1.03 19.25 -1.35
CA ARG A 110 0.86 18.55 -0.07
C ARG A 110 0.21 17.17 -0.30
N VAL A 111 0.78 16.11 0.27
CA VAL A 111 0.31 14.73 0.14
C VAL A 111 0.16 14.09 1.53
N PRO A 112 -1.01 13.63 1.94
CA PRO A 112 -2.31 13.89 1.32
C PRO A 112 -2.66 15.39 1.36
N SER A 113 -3.58 15.82 0.53
CA SER A 113 -3.92 17.24 0.43
C SER A 113 -4.65 17.77 1.66
N GLU A 114 -5.30 16.88 2.41
CA GLU A 114 -6.06 17.21 3.61
C GLU A 114 -5.66 16.32 4.80
N GLY A 115 -6.15 16.67 5.99
CA GLY A 115 -5.92 15.92 7.22
C GLY A 115 -4.88 16.57 8.12
N LYS A 116 -5.06 16.46 9.45
CA LYS A 116 -4.21 17.11 10.44
C LYS A 116 -3.51 16.16 11.40
N GLY A 117 -4.16 15.09 11.83
CA GLY A 117 -3.61 14.12 12.77
C GLY A 117 -3.31 12.80 12.10
N THR A 118 -2.61 11.92 12.77
CA THR A 118 -2.22 10.60 12.23
C THR A 118 -3.39 9.84 11.61
N LYS A 119 -4.54 9.81 12.30
CA LYS A 119 -5.72 9.10 11.82
C LYS A 119 -6.27 9.71 10.54
N ASP A 120 -6.32 11.04 10.47
CA ASP A 120 -6.78 11.75 9.29
C ASP A 120 -5.82 11.57 8.11
N ILE A 121 -4.53 11.57 8.38
CA ILE A 121 -3.50 11.36 7.33
C ILE A 121 -3.73 10.02 6.64
N TRP A 122 -3.91 8.93 7.40
CA TRP A 122 -4.21 7.62 6.81
C TRP A 122 -5.50 7.65 5.97
N PHE A 123 -6.55 8.25 6.54
CA PHE A 123 -7.84 8.32 5.88
C PHE A 123 -7.75 9.06 4.53
N TYR A 124 -7.18 10.26 4.53
CA TYR A 124 -7.09 11.06 3.31
C TYR A 124 -6.09 10.50 2.31
N LEU A 125 -4.99 9.91 2.77
CA LEU A 125 -4.03 9.27 1.88
C LEU A 125 -4.68 8.13 1.10
N THR A 126 -5.42 7.25 1.78
CA THR A 126 -6.10 6.13 1.12
C THR A 126 -7.22 6.62 0.20
N MET A 127 -8.00 7.59 0.63
CA MET A 127 -9.09 8.17 -0.15
C MET A 127 -8.57 8.83 -1.44
N GLU A 128 -7.56 9.66 -1.31
CA GLU A 128 -6.98 10.37 -2.45
C GLU A 128 -6.27 9.42 -3.41
N MET A 129 -5.62 8.39 -2.88
CA MET A 129 -5.00 7.35 -3.70
C MET A 129 -6.06 6.57 -4.50
N ALA A 130 -7.15 6.19 -3.86
CA ALA A 130 -8.25 5.49 -4.53
C ALA A 130 -8.93 6.35 -5.60
N ALA A 131 -8.96 7.65 -5.40
CA ALA A 131 -9.51 8.60 -6.36
C ALA A 131 -8.55 8.93 -7.52
N GLY A 132 -7.33 8.40 -7.51
CA GLY A 132 -6.33 8.69 -8.52
C GLY A 132 -5.63 10.03 -8.33
N ALA A 133 -5.78 10.66 -7.16
CA ALA A 133 -5.23 11.99 -6.88
C ALA A 133 -3.81 11.94 -6.29
N VAL A 134 -3.30 10.76 -5.95
CA VAL A 134 -1.95 10.57 -5.42
C VAL A 134 -1.22 9.57 -6.31
N SER A 135 -0.05 9.95 -6.82
CA SER A 135 0.77 9.09 -7.68
C SER A 135 1.59 8.09 -6.88
N LEU A 136 2.14 7.09 -7.57
CA LEU A 136 3.10 6.16 -6.96
C LEU A 136 4.30 6.89 -6.40
N GLU A 137 4.84 7.85 -7.12
CA GLU A 137 6.02 8.61 -6.70
C GLU A 137 5.73 9.44 -5.44
N GLU A 138 4.57 10.09 -5.38
CA GLU A 138 4.13 10.81 -4.20
C GLU A 138 3.95 9.85 -3.00
N THR A 139 3.42 8.66 -3.24
CA THR A 139 3.28 7.62 -2.23
C THR A 139 4.65 7.18 -1.70
N ARG A 140 5.62 6.97 -2.59
CA ARG A 140 6.99 6.59 -2.21
C ARG A 140 7.63 7.66 -1.31
N GLU A 141 7.51 8.92 -1.66
CA GLU A 141 8.04 10.02 -0.85
C GLU A 141 7.36 10.09 0.52
N TRP A 142 6.03 9.87 0.55
CA TRP A 142 5.30 9.85 1.81
C TRP A 142 5.80 8.75 2.74
N PHE A 143 5.99 7.53 2.21
CA PHE A 143 6.49 6.40 2.99
C PHE A 143 7.91 6.63 3.51
N LYS A 144 8.79 7.21 2.69
CA LYS A 144 10.16 7.54 3.12
C LYS A 144 10.18 8.44 4.35
N ARG A 145 9.27 9.40 4.41
CA ARG A 145 9.25 10.39 5.49
C ARG A 145 8.43 9.98 6.70
N ASN A 146 7.66 8.92 6.59
CA ASN A 146 6.78 8.46 7.67
C ASN A 146 7.14 7.09 8.23
N THR A 147 8.24 6.49 7.75
CA THR A 147 8.72 5.19 8.24
C THR A 147 10.19 5.25 8.62
N SER A 148 10.56 4.35 9.52
CA SER A 148 11.96 4.12 9.93
C SER A 148 12.28 2.64 9.83
N TRP A 149 13.54 2.35 9.54
CA TRP A 149 13.99 0.96 9.30
C TRP A 149 15.26 0.63 10.08
#